data_8bdf352c626e6393fd807895639a8c78
#
_entry.id   8bdf352c626e6393fd807895639a8c78
#
_cell.length_a   1.000
_cell.length_b   1.000
_cell.length_c   1.000
_cell.angle_alpha   90.00
_cell.angle_beta   90.00
_cell.angle_gamma   90.00
#
_symmetry.space_group_name_H-M   'P 1'
#
loop_
_entity.id
_entity.type
_entity.pdbx_description
1 polymer ?
#
loop_
_entity_poly.entity_id
_entity_poly.type
_entity_poly.pdbx_seq_one_letter_code
_entity_poly.pdbx_strand_id
1 'polypeptide(L)'
;MPNLAGKTRADAITALSGLGVTVTVEFAYSRDNTPGTVIGSNPATGAPLAQDATITVAGTASTISLSNVNTLRGDCSTSSSVTVSGTSYQTAVVCDSNTETVQNVWLIEGKADRLTGTIGMPDTTAAGSTARVQILANGTPILDQQLTYGKTIPVDLPTAGVLQLAFVVTAPADTQVAFAAATLYGDDAAISGLKH
;
A
#
# COMPACT_ATOMS: atom_id res chain seq x y z
N MET A 1 7.86 28.34 -21.40
CA MET A 1 7.89 27.55 -20.18
C MET A 1 9.14 26.67 -20.16
N PRO A 2 10.05 26.76 -19.18
CA PRO A 2 11.23 25.89 -19.07
C PRO A 2 10.80 24.46 -18.73
N ASN A 3 11.72 23.51 -18.97
CA ASN A 3 11.49 22.12 -18.52
C ASN A 3 11.73 22.03 -17.00
N LEU A 4 10.67 21.72 -16.27
CA LEU A 4 10.66 21.60 -14.81
C LEU A 4 10.47 20.14 -14.33
N ALA A 5 10.19 19.20 -15.24
CA ALA A 5 9.96 17.81 -14.88
C ALA A 5 11.12 17.22 -14.07
N GLY A 6 10.82 16.57 -12.96
CA GLY A 6 11.78 15.97 -12.06
C GLY A 6 12.55 16.94 -11.13
N LYS A 7 12.41 18.27 -11.31
CA LYS A 7 12.96 19.25 -10.36
C LYS A 7 12.21 19.20 -9.04
N THR A 8 12.88 19.60 -7.96
CA THR A 8 12.18 19.80 -6.69
C THR A 8 11.20 20.98 -6.81
N ARG A 9 10.14 20.96 -5.98
CA ARG A 9 9.21 22.10 -5.87
C ARG A 9 9.93 23.43 -5.68
N ALA A 10 10.94 23.49 -4.81
CA ALA A 10 11.69 24.70 -4.50
C ALA A 10 12.49 25.22 -5.70
N ASP A 11 13.19 24.33 -6.41
CA ASP A 11 13.97 24.70 -7.59
C ASP A 11 13.08 25.19 -8.73
N ALA A 12 11.89 24.57 -8.90
CA ALA A 12 10.95 24.96 -9.93
C ALA A 12 10.36 26.35 -9.65
N ILE A 13 9.98 26.64 -8.40
CA ILE A 13 9.49 27.97 -7.98
C ILE A 13 10.58 29.01 -8.20
N THR A 14 11.83 28.75 -7.78
CA THR A 14 12.93 29.68 -7.95
C THR A 14 13.19 29.98 -9.42
N ALA A 15 13.16 28.96 -10.29
CA ALA A 15 13.36 29.12 -11.72
C ALA A 15 12.28 29.98 -12.39
N LEU A 16 11.02 29.82 -12.02
CA LEU A 16 9.90 30.61 -12.57
C LEU A 16 9.83 32.02 -11.99
N SER A 17 10.04 32.19 -10.69
CA SER A 17 10.06 33.49 -10.04
C SER A 17 11.19 34.38 -10.57
N GLY A 18 12.35 33.79 -10.90
CA GLY A 18 13.46 34.48 -11.55
C GLY A 18 13.12 35.00 -12.96
N LEU A 19 12.05 34.49 -13.57
CA LEU A 19 11.49 34.96 -14.86
C LEU A 19 10.30 35.90 -14.70
N GLY A 20 9.97 36.31 -13.46
CA GLY A 20 8.85 37.22 -13.16
C GLY A 20 7.48 36.52 -13.19
N VAL A 21 7.42 35.19 -13.08
CA VAL A 21 6.16 34.43 -13.15
C VAL A 21 5.63 34.18 -11.73
N THR A 22 4.33 34.41 -11.52
CA THR A 22 3.61 33.99 -10.32
C THR A 22 3.33 32.50 -10.39
N VAL A 23 3.71 31.75 -9.34
CA VAL A 23 3.63 30.27 -9.36
C VAL A 23 2.54 29.78 -8.41
N THR A 24 1.57 29.05 -8.95
CA THR A 24 0.62 28.25 -8.18
C THR A 24 1.13 26.81 -8.11
N VAL A 25 1.02 26.17 -6.94
CA VAL A 25 1.43 24.77 -6.72
C VAL A 25 0.21 23.93 -6.44
N GLU A 26 0.03 22.90 -7.23
CA GLU A 26 -0.95 21.84 -7.03
C GLU A 26 -0.22 20.52 -6.71
N PHE A 27 -0.86 19.65 -5.93
CA PHE A 27 -0.33 18.35 -5.61
C PHE A 27 -1.21 17.28 -6.25
N ALA A 28 -0.57 16.28 -6.87
CA ALA A 28 -1.24 15.11 -7.37
C ALA A 28 -0.42 13.86 -7.03
N TYR A 29 -1.09 12.79 -6.62
CA TYR A 29 -0.41 11.52 -6.42
C TYR A 29 0.21 11.03 -7.73
N SER A 30 1.42 10.52 -7.65
CA SER A 30 2.09 9.88 -8.77
C SER A 30 2.89 8.68 -8.27
N ARG A 31 2.54 7.50 -8.75
CA ARG A 31 3.22 6.26 -8.41
C ARG A 31 4.67 6.23 -8.88
N ASP A 32 4.92 6.83 -10.04
CA ASP A 32 6.21 6.70 -10.75
C ASP A 32 7.19 7.84 -10.43
N ASN A 33 6.76 8.83 -9.62
CA ASN A 33 7.57 9.99 -9.30
C ASN A 33 7.81 10.13 -7.79
N THR A 34 9.00 10.57 -7.44
CA THR A 34 9.36 10.86 -6.05
C THR A 34 8.48 12.01 -5.52
N PRO A 35 7.84 11.87 -4.35
CA PRO A 35 7.08 12.95 -3.72
C PRO A 35 7.94 14.22 -3.59
N GLY A 36 7.32 15.37 -3.88
CA GLY A 36 7.99 16.67 -3.87
C GLY A 36 8.64 17.07 -5.20
N THR A 37 8.63 16.22 -6.23
CA THR A 37 9.14 16.56 -7.58
C THR A 37 8.02 17.03 -8.50
N VAL A 38 8.36 17.91 -9.44
CA VAL A 38 7.41 18.42 -10.44
C VAL A 38 7.11 17.33 -11.47
N ILE A 39 5.82 17.06 -11.66
CA ILE A 39 5.30 16.07 -12.61
C ILE A 39 4.53 16.68 -13.78
N GLY A 40 4.18 17.96 -13.66
CA GLY A 40 3.46 18.68 -14.71
C GLY A 40 3.55 20.18 -14.54
N SER A 41 3.18 20.91 -15.59
CA SER A 41 3.06 22.38 -15.57
C SER A 41 2.03 22.88 -16.59
N ASN A 42 1.40 24.01 -16.23
CA ASN A 42 0.55 24.77 -17.12
C ASN A 42 1.00 26.26 -17.07
N PRO A 43 1.48 26.86 -18.17
CA PRO A 43 1.64 26.30 -19.51
C PRO A 43 2.57 25.08 -19.57
N ALA A 44 2.38 24.25 -20.59
CA ALA A 44 3.25 23.08 -20.81
C ALA A 44 4.69 23.50 -21.17
N THR A 45 5.65 22.61 -20.89
CA THR A 45 7.06 22.80 -21.26
C THR A 45 7.20 23.19 -22.74
N GLY A 46 7.98 24.25 -23.02
CA GLY A 46 8.19 24.79 -24.37
C GLY A 46 7.11 25.77 -24.86
N ALA A 47 5.98 25.87 -24.20
CA ALA A 47 4.96 26.87 -24.52
C ALA A 47 5.42 28.30 -24.13
N PRO A 48 4.83 29.37 -24.72
CA PRO A 48 5.07 30.74 -24.29
C PRO A 48 4.84 30.91 -22.78
N LEU A 49 5.71 31.68 -22.13
CA LEU A 49 5.59 31.95 -20.71
C LEU A 49 4.44 32.95 -20.47
N ALA A 50 3.55 32.64 -19.54
CA ALA A 50 2.51 33.54 -19.07
C ALA A 50 2.98 34.23 -17.77
N GLN A 51 2.24 35.25 -17.33
CA GLN A 51 2.50 35.91 -16.03
C GLN A 51 2.25 34.96 -14.86
N ASP A 52 1.31 34.03 -15.03
CA ASP A 52 0.97 33.02 -14.04
C ASP A 52 1.26 31.62 -14.59
N ALA A 53 1.75 30.76 -13.76
CA ALA A 53 1.97 29.34 -14.08
C ALA A 53 1.56 28.44 -12.92
N THR A 54 0.98 27.30 -13.26
CA THR A 54 0.73 26.24 -12.27
C THR A 54 1.76 25.13 -12.46
N ILE A 55 2.35 24.67 -11.37
CA ILE A 55 3.15 23.45 -11.36
C ILE A 55 2.42 22.37 -10.57
N THR A 56 2.38 21.17 -11.12
CA THR A 56 1.87 19.98 -10.42
C THR A 56 3.05 19.24 -9.82
N VAL A 57 2.99 19.00 -8.50
CA VAL A 57 4.04 18.35 -7.71
C VAL A 57 3.54 16.99 -7.26
N ALA A 58 4.38 15.96 -7.37
CA ALA A 58 4.08 14.64 -6.86
C ALA A 58 3.80 14.69 -5.35
N GLY A 59 2.61 14.28 -4.96
CA GLY A 59 2.19 14.12 -3.56
C GLY A 59 2.60 12.77 -2.98
N THR A 60 2.47 12.64 -1.67
CA THR A 60 2.60 11.35 -0.97
C THR A 60 1.37 10.50 -1.22
N ALA A 61 1.55 9.17 -1.22
CA ALA A 61 0.43 8.24 -1.25
C ALA A 61 -0.42 8.37 0.02
N SER A 62 -1.73 8.31 -0.14
CA SER A 62 -2.64 8.02 0.97
C SER A 62 -2.62 6.55 1.33
N THR A 63 -3.01 6.23 2.56
CA THR A 63 -2.93 4.87 3.08
C THR A 63 -4.25 4.43 3.74
N ILE A 64 -4.51 3.13 3.67
CA ILE A 64 -5.56 2.48 4.45
C ILE A 64 -5.05 1.13 4.98
N SER A 65 -5.35 0.85 6.26
CA SER A 65 -5.13 -0.50 6.79
C SER A 65 -6.06 -1.49 6.09
N LEU A 66 -5.53 -2.65 5.73
CA LEU A 66 -6.32 -3.73 5.12
C LEU A 66 -7.45 -4.21 6.03
N SER A 67 -7.31 -4.05 7.37
CA SER A 67 -8.36 -4.32 8.35
C SER A 67 -9.58 -3.40 8.23
N ASN A 68 -9.44 -2.26 7.55
CA ASN A 68 -10.50 -1.26 7.34
C ASN A 68 -11.08 -1.31 5.92
N VAL A 69 -10.66 -2.27 5.12
CA VAL A 69 -11.17 -2.49 3.75
C VAL A 69 -12.22 -3.59 3.78
N ASN A 70 -13.32 -3.43 3.01
CA ASN A 70 -14.38 -4.44 2.93
C ASN A 70 -13.84 -5.81 2.54
N THR A 71 -14.12 -6.76 3.38
CA THR A 71 -13.91 -8.17 3.10
C THR A 71 -15.06 -8.69 2.23
N LEU A 72 -14.75 -9.12 1.03
CA LEU A 72 -15.71 -9.77 0.13
C LEU A 72 -16.08 -11.17 0.66
N ARG A 73 -15.08 -11.88 1.20
CA ARG A 73 -15.19 -13.17 1.86
C ARG A 73 -14.05 -13.31 2.85
N GLY A 74 -14.33 -13.83 4.06
CA GLY A 74 -13.27 -13.94 5.04
C GLY A 74 -13.54 -14.92 6.15
N ASP A 75 -12.54 -15.75 6.41
CA ASP A 75 -12.48 -16.71 7.51
C ASP A 75 -11.50 -16.21 8.60
N CYS A 76 -10.94 -15.00 8.42
CA CYS A 76 -9.97 -14.40 9.32
C CYS A 76 -10.61 -13.23 10.09
N SER A 77 -10.13 -12.97 11.29
CA SER A 77 -10.56 -11.86 12.13
C SER A 77 -9.62 -10.66 12.05
N THR A 78 -10.12 -9.47 12.39
CA THR A 78 -9.27 -8.31 12.61
C THR A 78 -8.89 -8.20 14.08
N SER A 79 -7.64 -7.85 14.36
CA SER A 79 -7.14 -7.63 15.71
C SER A 79 -6.56 -6.22 15.85
N SER A 80 -6.87 -5.57 16.97
CA SER A 80 -6.30 -4.26 17.33
C SER A 80 -4.92 -4.35 17.97
N SER A 81 -4.43 -5.55 18.27
CA SER A 81 -3.08 -5.77 18.79
C SER A 81 -2.68 -7.22 18.57
N VAL A 82 -1.47 -7.44 18.06
CA VAL A 82 -0.84 -8.75 17.94
C VAL A 82 0.65 -8.61 18.15
N THR A 83 1.27 -9.57 18.83
CA THR A 83 2.74 -9.63 18.97
C THR A 83 3.24 -10.78 18.10
N VAL A 84 4.20 -10.49 17.22
CA VAL A 84 4.82 -11.44 16.29
C VAL A 84 6.33 -11.33 16.43
N SER A 85 7.00 -12.41 16.77
CA SER A 85 8.45 -12.46 16.97
C SER A 85 8.95 -11.34 17.89
N GLY A 86 8.22 -11.10 19.00
CA GLY A 86 8.54 -10.07 19.99
C GLY A 86 8.20 -8.63 19.58
N THR A 87 7.69 -8.39 18.38
CA THR A 87 7.27 -7.06 17.90
C THR A 87 5.75 -6.92 18.00
N SER A 88 5.28 -5.87 18.67
CA SER A 88 3.85 -5.57 18.80
C SER A 88 3.36 -4.70 17.65
N TYR A 89 2.23 -5.08 17.07
CA TYR A 89 1.54 -4.39 15.98
C TYR A 89 0.14 -3.98 16.44
N GLN A 90 -0.29 -2.78 16.06
CA GLN A 90 -1.58 -2.19 16.47
C GLN A 90 -2.75 -2.65 15.59
N THR A 91 -2.48 -3.23 14.43
CA THR A 91 -3.50 -3.77 13.53
C THR A 91 -3.00 -5.03 12.86
N ALA A 92 -3.87 -6.02 12.76
CA ALA A 92 -3.58 -7.25 12.02
C ALA A 92 -4.86 -7.90 11.49
N VAL A 93 -4.72 -8.65 10.41
CA VAL A 93 -5.68 -9.68 10.00
C VAL A 93 -5.12 -11.01 10.49
N VAL A 94 -5.87 -11.69 11.35
CA VAL A 94 -5.46 -12.95 11.98
C VAL A 94 -6.32 -14.08 11.46
N CYS A 95 -5.67 -15.03 10.81
CA CYS A 95 -6.29 -16.25 10.31
C CYS A 95 -5.99 -17.39 11.29
N ASP A 96 -7.06 -18.00 11.80
CA ASP A 96 -6.98 -19.18 12.66
C ASP A 96 -7.33 -20.41 11.83
N SER A 97 -6.39 -21.32 11.68
CA SER A 97 -6.58 -22.52 10.90
C SER A 97 -7.34 -23.57 11.71
N ASN A 98 -8.68 -23.46 11.70
CA ASN A 98 -9.57 -24.53 12.19
C ASN A 98 -9.77 -25.65 11.14
N THR A 99 -9.39 -25.35 9.89
CA THR A 99 -9.42 -26.23 8.73
C THR A 99 -8.07 -26.14 8.01
N GLU A 100 -7.80 -27.02 7.07
CA GLU A 100 -6.51 -27.03 6.36
C GLU A 100 -6.18 -25.74 5.60
N THR A 101 -7.21 -24.98 5.16
CA THR A 101 -7.02 -23.73 4.42
C THR A 101 -8.08 -22.72 4.81
N VAL A 102 -7.62 -21.53 5.19
CA VAL A 102 -8.46 -20.35 5.48
C VAL A 102 -8.02 -19.17 4.61
N GLN A 103 -8.93 -18.25 4.32
CA GLN A 103 -8.61 -17.10 3.47
C GLN A 103 -9.41 -15.86 3.84
N ASN A 104 -8.84 -14.70 3.52
CA ASN A 104 -9.56 -13.42 3.46
C ASN A 104 -9.41 -12.83 2.06
N VAL A 105 -10.50 -12.33 1.50
CA VAL A 105 -10.55 -11.72 0.15
C VAL A 105 -11.11 -10.32 0.26
N TRP A 106 -10.38 -9.35 -0.27
CA TRP A 106 -10.76 -7.95 -0.34
C TRP A 106 -10.98 -7.51 -1.77
N LEU A 107 -11.97 -6.67 -1.99
CA LEU A 107 -12.21 -5.99 -3.26
C LEU A 107 -11.51 -4.63 -3.20
N ILE A 108 -10.38 -4.49 -3.90
CA ILE A 108 -9.60 -3.24 -3.95
C ILE A 108 -9.75 -2.46 -5.25
N GLU A 109 -10.48 -3.01 -6.23
CA GLU A 109 -10.96 -2.34 -7.46
C GLU A 109 -9.88 -1.58 -8.26
N GLY A 110 -8.63 -1.99 -8.17
CA GLY A 110 -7.51 -1.28 -8.80
C GLY A 110 -7.16 0.07 -8.15
N LYS A 111 -7.71 0.37 -6.97
CA LYS A 111 -7.57 1.64 -6.26
C LYS A 111 -6.28 1.77 -5.45
N ALA A 112 -5.55 0.67 -5.27
CA ALA A 112 -4.28 0.64 -4.55
C ALA A 112 -3.14 0.21 -5.47
N ASP A 113 -1.98 0.84 -5.29
CA ASP A 113 -0.78 0.59 -6.11
C ASP A 113 0.26 -0.27 -5.41
N ARG A 114 0.21 -0.33 -4.07
CA ARG A 114 1.20 -1.03 -3.25
C ARG A 114 0.55 -1.59 -1.99
N LEU A 115 0.98 -2.79 -1.59
CA LEU A 115 0.65 -3.43 -0.33
C LEU A 115 1.93 -3.64 0.48
N THR A 116 1.92 -3.21 1.74
CA THR A 116 3.00 -3.51 2.69
C THR A 116 2.47 -4.20 3.94
N GLY A 117 3.37 -4.80 4.72
CA GLY A 117 3.05 -5.38 6.02
C GLY A 117 4.05 -6.45 6.41
N THR A 118 3.71 -7.21 7.45
CA THR A 118 4.53 -8.32 7.94
C THR A 118 3.63 -9.52 8.19
N ILE A 119 3.97 -10.67 7.61
CA ILE A 119 3.29 -11.93 7.90
C ILE A 119 4.13 -12.68 8.93
N GLY A 120 3.47 -13.23 9.96
CA GLY A 120 4.13 -14.02 10.98
C GLY A 120 3.11 -14.75 11.85
N MET A 121 3.57 -15.65 12.68
CA MET A 121 2.73 -16.32 13.68
C MET A 121 2.72 -15.49 14.96
N PRO A 122 1.55 -15.25 15.58
CA PRO A 122 1.47 -14.67 16.91
C PRO A 122 2.35 -15.45 17.90
N ASP A 123 2.95 -14.76 18.87
CA ASP A 123 3.82 -15.38 19.88
C ASP A 123 3.07 -16.35 20.78
N THR A 124 1.74 -16.33 20.75
CA THR A 124 0.85 -17.29 21.42
C THR A 124 0.69 -18.61 20.66
N THR A 125 1.12 -18.67 19.39
CA THR A 125 1.07 -19.90 18.57
C THR A 125 2.10 -20.91 19.10
N ALA A 126 1.81 -22.19 18.97
CA ALA A 126 2.70 -23.25 19.45
C ALA A 126 4.06 -23.21 18.75
N ALA A 127 5.13 -23.39 19.52
CA ALA A 127 6.48 -23.49 18.98
C ALA A 127 6.60 -24.69 18.02
N GLY A 128 7.30 -24.49 16.89
CA GLY A 128 7.45 -25.49 15.85
C GLY A 128 6.32 -25.51 14.81
N SER A 129 5.28 -24.68 14.97
CA SER A 129 4.22 -24.53 13.95
C SER A 129 4.78 -24.07 12.61
N THR A 130 4.17 -24.56 11.54
CA THR A 130 4.48 -24.18 10.15
C THR A 130 3.21 -23.90 9.39
N ALA A 131 3.26 -22.98 8.42
CA ALA A 131 2.17 -22.65 7.52
C ALA A 131 2.68 -22.31 6.12
N ARG A 132 1.90 -22.59 5.10
CA ARG A 132 2.08 -21.98 3.78
C ARG A 132 1.22 -20.74 3.71
N VAL A 133 1.81 -19.62 3.33
CA VAL A 133 1.13 -18.35 3.19
C VAL A 133 1.22 -17.85 1.76
N GLN A 134 0.09 -17.37 1.23
CA GLN A 134 0.01 -16.86 -0.13
C GLN A 134 -0.72 -15.51 -0.12
N ILE A 135 -0.26 -14.59 -0.96
CA ILE A 135 -1.02 -13.40 -1.36
C ILE A 135 -1.36 -13.56 -2.83
N LEU A 136 -2.64 -13.49 -3.15
CA LEU A 136 -3.13 -13.62 -4.53
C LEU A 136 -3.63 -12.28 -5.04
N ALA A 137 -3.21 -11.90 -6.26
CA ALA A 137 -3.75 -10.79 -7.02
C ALA A 137 -4.62 -11.34 -8.15
N ASN A 138 -5.92 -11.02 -8.14
CA ASN A 138 -6.89 -11.53 -9.12
C ASN A 138 -6.83 -13.07 -9.27
N GLY A 139 -6.61 -13.78 -8.15
CA GLY A 139 -6.49 -15.24 -8.12
C GLY A 139 -5.10 -15.80 -8.46
N THR A 140 -4.14 -14.96 -8.88
CA THR A 140 -2.77 -15.38 -9.19
C THR A 140 -1.86 -15.11 -7.99
N PRO A 141 -1.05 -16.09 -7.53
CA PRO A 141 -0.11 -15.86 -6.45
C PRO A 141 0.97 -14.84 -6.83
N ILE A 142 1.11 -13.79 -6.01
CA ILE A 142 2.19 -12.78 -6.09
C ILE A 142 3.16 -12.93 -4.91
N LEU A 143 2.78 -13.69 -3.88
CA LEU A 143 3.64 -14.19 -2.82
C LEU A 143 3.21 -15.61 -2.50
N ASP A 144 4.16 -16.53 -2.33
CA ASP A 144 3.93 -17.92 -1.93
C ASP A 144 5.15 -18.40 -1.16
N GLN A 145 5.01 -18.53 0.16
CA GLN A 145 6.13 -18.88 1.04
C GLN A 145 5.71 -19.79 2.19
N GLN A 146 6.69 -20.56 2.68
CA GLN A 146 6.58 -21.29 3.93
C GLN A 146 6.95 -20.38 5.10
N LEU A 147 6.08 -20.35 6.09
CA LEU A 147 6.27 -19.63 7.35
C LEU A 147 6.53 -20.66 8.47
N THR A 148 7.48 -20.35 9.33
CA THR A 148 7.78 -21.15 10.53
C THR A 148 7.66 -20.24 11.75
N TYR A 149 7.18 -20.76 12.88
CA TYR A 149 7.10 -20.04 14.15
C TYR A 149 8.42 -19.30 14.47
N GLY A 150 8.31 -18.07 14.95
CA GLY A 150 9.47 -17.21 15.24
C GLY A 150 10.15 -16.57 14.03
N LYS A 151 9.62 -16.78 12.81
CA LYS A 151 10.05 -16.09 11.58
C LYS A 151 8.97 -15.15 11.08
N THR A 152 9.39 -14.14 10.35
CA THR A 152 8.50 -13.18 9.68
C THR A 152 8.80 -13.10 8.19
N ILE A 153 7.79 -12.78 7.40
CA ILE A 153 7.89 -12.51 5.98
C ILE A 153 7.52 -11.03 5.77
N PRO A 154 8.46 -10.16 5.41
CA PRO A 154 8.14 -8.80 5.03
C PRO A 154 7.37 -8.80 3.71
N VAL A 155 6.31 -8.00 3.64
CA VAL A 155 5.50 -7.83 2.43
C VAL A 155 5.72 -6.42 1.91
N ASP A 156 6.06 -6.34 0.63
CA ASP A 156 6.15 -5.11 -0.15
C ASP A 156 5.90 -5.46 -1.61
N LEU A 157 4.63 -5.35 -2.03
CA LEU A 157 4.15 -5.89 -3.29
C LEU A 157 3.42 -4.81 -4.11
N PRO A 158 3.63 -4.76 -5.44
CA PRO A 158 2.83 -3.93 -6.32
C PRO A 158 1.40 -4.50 -6.43
N THR A 159 0.40 -3.61 -6.34
CA THR A 159 -1.02 -3.96 -6.47
C THR A 159 -1.76 -3.13 -7.52
N ALA A 160 -1.04 -2.40 -8.36
CA ALA A 160 -1.64 -1.60 -9.42
C ALA A 160 -2.49 -2.46 -10.36
N GLY A 161 -3.75 -2.08 -10.59
CA GLY A 161 -4.69 -2.80 -11.44
C GLY A 161 -5.26 -4.08 -10.82
N VAL A 162 -4.92 -4.40 -9.57
CA VAL A 162 -5.48 -5.55 -8.84
C VAL A 162 -6.92 -5.23 -8.42
N LEU A 163 -7.87 -6.04 -8.85
CA LEU A 163 -9.28 -5.90 -8.48
C LEU A 163 -9.59 -6.60 -7.16
N GLN A 164 -9.07 -7.82 -7.01
CA GLN A 164 -9.23 -8.64 -5.81
C GLN A 164 -7.87 -9.02 -5.24
N LEU A 165 -7.72 -8.86 -3.95
CA LEU A 165 -6.58 -9.29 -3.17
C LEU A 165 -7.02 -10.39 -2.21
N ALA A 166 -6.28 -11.49 -2.12
CA ALA A 166 -6.56 -12.53 -1.15
C ALA A 166 -5.32 -12.87 -0.33
N PHE A 167 -5.52 -13.09 0.96
CA PHE A 167 -4.54 -13.69 1.86
C PHE A 167 -5.01 -15.10 2.18
N VAL A 168 -4.20 -16.09 1.86
CA VAL A 168 -4.52 -17.51 2.00
C VAL A 168 -3.49 -18.17 2.92
N VAL A 169 -3.97 -18.89 3.91
CA VAL A 169 -3.16 -19.63 4.88
C VAL A 169 -3.55 -21.11 4.82
N THR A 170 -2.57 -21.96 4.62
CA THR A 170 -2.72 -23.42 4.72
C THR A 170 -1.82 -23.89 5.85
N ALA A 171 -2.41 -24.44 6.91
CA ALA A 171 -1.70 -24.87 8.09
C ALA A 171 -2.46 -25.98 8.83
N PRO A 172 -1.80 -26.77 9.70
CA PRO A 172 -2.50 -27.65 10.64
C PRO A 172 -3.49 -26.89 11.50
N ALA A 173 -4.50 -27.60 12.03
CA ALA A 173 -5.46 -27.03 12.97
C ALA A 173 -4.76 -26.34 14.15
N ASP A 174 -5.43 -25.35 14.74
CA ASP A 174 -4.94 -24.54 15.87
C ASP A 174 -3.67 -23.70 15.57
N THR A 175 -3.36 -23.50 14.29
CA THR A 175 -2.24 -22.65 13.87
C THR A 175 -2.77 -21.26 13.49
N GLN A 176 -2.29 -20.22 14.19
CA GLN A 176 -2.61 -18.83 13.89
C GLN A 176 -1.53 -18.18 13.03
N VAL A 177 -1.96 -17.43 12.01
CA VAL A 177 -1.09 -16.60 11.19
C VAL A 177 -1.66 -15.19 11.11
N ALA A 178 -0.82 -14.21 11.38
CA ALA A 178 -1.17 -12.79 11.34
C ALA A 178 -0.54 -12.11 10.12
N PHE A 179 -1.33 -11.32 9.40
CA PHE A 179 -0.85 -10.31 8.49
C PHE A 179 -0.90 -8.96 9.22
N ALA A 180 0.19 -8.60 9.87
CA ALA A 180 0.33 -7.46 10.76
C ALA A 180 0.69 -6.19 9.98
N ALA A 181 0.14 -5.04 10.42
CA ALA A 181 0.32 -3.72 9.81
C ALA A 181 0.09 -3.72 8.28
N ALA A 182 -0.79 -4.60 7.80
CA ALA A 182 -1.12 -4.69 6.39
C ALA A 182 -1.74 -3.38 5.91
N THR A 183 -1.06 -2.69 4.97
CA THR A 183 -1.40 -1.32 4.54
C THR A 183 -1.37 -1.23 3.03
N LEU A 184 -2.44 -0.69 2.46
CA LEU A 184 -2.55 -0.33 1.05
C LEU A 184 -2.18 1.15 0.86
N TYR A 185 -1.54 1.45 -0.27
CA TYR A 185 -1.12 2.80 -0.68
C TYR A 185 -1.68 3.12 -2.05
N GLY A 186 -2.08 4.36 -2.27
CA GLY A 186 -2.58 4.82 -3.57
C GLY A 186 -2.97 6.30 -3.56
N ASP A 187 -3.69 6.72 -4.59
CA ASP A 187 -4.27 8.06 -4.67
C ASP A 187 -5.29 8.31 -3.55
N ASP A 188 -5.38 9.53 -3.04
CA ASP A 188 -6.23 9.88 -1.90
C ASP A 188 -7.72 9.60 -2.18
N ALA A 189 -8.21 10.01 -3.34
CA ALA A 189 -9.61 9.78 -3.70
C ALA A 189 -9.90 8.28 -3.89
N ALA A 190 -8.97 7.54 -4.50
CA ALA A 190 -9.08 6.10 -4.70
C ALA A 190 -9.07 5.34 -3.37
N ILE A 191 -8.10 5.62 -2.48
CA ILE A 191 -7.97 5.00 -1.16
C ILE A 191 -9.16 5.34 -0.26
N SER A 192 -9.63 6.58 -0.28
CA SER A 192 -10.82 7.00 0.48
C SER A 192 -12.07 6.23 0.06
N GLY A 193 -12.18 5.85 -1.22
CA GLY A 193 -13.26 5.02 -1.74
C GLY A 193 -13.19 3.53 -1.36
N LEU A 194 -12.17 3.09 -0.61
CA LEU A 194 -12.07 1.73 -0.03
C LEU A 194 -12.56 1.66 1.43
N LYS A 195 -12.79 2.81 2.06
CA LYS A 195 -13.33 2.89 3.43
C LYS A 195 -14.82 2.54 3.45
N HIS A 196 -15.24 1.93 4.54
CA HIS A 196 -16.65 1.60 4.85
C HIS A 196 -17.18 2.56 5.87
#